data_02534f2c5c03e00ccb24b235c170747d
#
_entry.id   02534f2c5c03e00ccb24b235c170747d
#
_cell.length_a   1.000
_cell.length_b   1.000
_cell.length_c   1.000
_cell.angle_alpha   90.00
_cell.angle_beta   90.00
_cell.angle_gamma   90.00
#
_symmetry.space_group_name_H-M   'P 1'
#
loop_
_entity.id
_entity.type
_entity.pdbx_description
1 polymer ?
#
loop_
_entity_poly.entity_id
_entity_poly.type
_entity_poly.pdbx_seq_one_letter_code
_entity_poly.pdbx_strand_id
1 'polypeptide(L)'
;MDYSKLRDLLKAGEWEEADNEHRRLLTVLGGEDSEERGWVYFTEARQFPVTDMKTIDNLWTFYSDNRFGFSVQRKIWVGQRRQWAKFFKQIDWLNDEKNDAYRKWPEEFIWKKEAAKGHMPLTSALRGTQLLEALLEHPAFAPPAKPKSAAEQVQDQLGGVQKQAEQALGNAMKCLKGLKKPSWMK
;
A
#
# COMPACT_ATOMS: atom_id res chain seq x y z
N MET A 1 14.39 -9.13 -1.38
CA MET A 1 15.04 -7.95 -2.01
C MET A 1 16.10 -7.37 -1.08
N ASP A 2 17.16 -6.73 -1.59
CA ASP A 2 18.17 -6.04 -0.77
C ASP A 2 17.85 -4.54 -0.68
N TYR A 3 17.74 -4.04 0.55
CA TYR A 3 17.45 -2.64 0.87
C TYR A 3 18.64 -1.89 1.48
N SER A 4 19.82 -2.53 1.52
CA SER A 4 21.01 -1.98 2.19
C SER A 4 21.41 -0.64 1.60
N LYS A 5 21.38 -0.49 0.28
CA LYS A 5 21.70 0.78 -0.39
C LYS A 5 20.74 1.90 0.00
N LEU A 6 19.42 1.66 -0.02
CA LEU A 6 18.43 2.64 0.42
C LEU A 6 18.65 3.04 1.88
N ARG A 7 18.87 2.06 2.75
CA ARG A 7 19.16 2.28 4.17
C ARG A 7 20.38 3.19 4.36
N ASP A 8 21.47 2.91 3.68
CA ASP A 8 22.74 3.61 3.87
C ASP A 8 22.68 5.05 3.34
N LEU A 9 22.00 5.27 2.22
CA LEU A 9 21.73 6.61 1.70
C LEU A 9 20.85 7.44 2.64
N LEU A 10 19.75 6.87 3.15
CA LEU A 10 18.90 7.55 4.11
C LEU A 10 19.63 7.85 5.43
N LYS A 11 20.49 6.94 5.89
CA LYS A 11 21.33 7.13 7.06
C LYS A 11 22.35 8.25 6.87
N ALA A 12 22.88 8.39 5.68
CA ALA A 12 23.82 9.45 5.32
C ALA A 12 23.13 10.82 5.12
N GLY A 13 21.81 10.84 4.95
CA GLY A 13 21.06 12.06 4.62
C GLY A 13 21.15 12.44 3.14
N GLU A 14 21.52 11.49 2.29
CA GLU A 14 21.58 11.64 0.83
C GLU A 14 20.17 11.43 0.24
N TRP A 15 19.30 12.42 0.45
CA TRP A 15 17.85 12.29 0.19
C TRP A 15 17.50 12.13 -1.28
N GLU A 16 18.19 12.83 -2.18
CA GLU A 16 17.98 12.72 -3.63
C GLU A 16 18.37 11.34 -4.13
N GLU A 17 19.56 10.85 -3.72
CA GLU A 17 20.02 9.53 -4.10
C GLU A 17 19.16 8.41 -3.48
N ALA A 18 18.67 8.62 -2.26
CA ALA A 18 17.73 7.71 -1.63
C ALA A 18 16.41 7.64 -2.41
N ASP A 19 15.91 8.76 -2.94
CA ASP A 19 14.72 8.80 -3.77
C ASP A 19 14.95 8.13 -5.13
N ASN A 20 16.13 8.30 -5.73
CA ASN A 20 16.52 7.59 -6.95
C ASN A 20 16.56 6.07 -6.72
N GLU A 21 17.17 5.62 -5.62
CA GLU A 21 17.21 4.20 -5.25
C GLU A 21 15.82 3.67 -4.91
N HIS A 22 15.00 4.45 -4.21
CA HIS A 22 13.61 4.11 -3.93
C HIS A 22 12.83 3.82 -5.23
N ARG A 23 12.92 4.69 -6.23
CA ARG A 23 12.26 4.49 -7.52
C ARG A 23 12.75 3.25 -8.24
N ARG A 24 14.07 2.98 -8.20
CA ARG A 24 14.65 1.74 -8.73
C ARG A 24 14.05 0.50 -8.04
N LEU A 25 13.94 0.52 -6.72
CA LEU A 25 13.33 -0.58 -5.95
C LEU A 25 11.87 -0.81 -6.33
N LEU A 26 11.09 0.25 -6.57
CA LEU A 26 9.71 0.11 -7.03
C LEU A 26 9.64 -0.53 -8.42
N THR A 27 10.56 -0.20 -9.36
CA THR A 27 10.56 -0.86 -10.68
C THR A 27 10.92 -2.33 -10.57
N VAL A 28 11.87 -2.72 -9.72
CA VAL A 28 12.19 -4.13 -9.42
C VAL A 28 10.99 -4.87 -8.84
N LEU A 29 10.23 -4.24 -7.92
CA LEU A 29 8.99 -4.81 -7.38
C LEU A 29 7.91 -4.99 -8.44
N GLY A 30 7.90 -4.16 -9.48
CA GLY A 30 6.99 -4.24 -10.61
C GLY A 30 7.31 -5.35 -11.62
N GLY A 31 8.50 -5.98 -11.48
CA GLY A 31 8.97 -7.07 -12.34
C GLY A 31 9.76 -6.61 -13.57
N GLU A 32 10.20 -7.58 -14.37
CA GLU A 32 11.12 -7.36 -15.51
C GLU A 32 10.63 -6.29 -16.48
N ASP A 33 9.35 -6.29 -16.85
CA ASP A 33 8.78 -5.27 -17.74
C ASP A 33 8.88 -3.86 -17.16
N SER A 34 8.74 -3.73 -15.83
CA SER A 34 8.82 -2.46 -15.12
C SER A 34 10.27 -1.97 -15.05
N GLU A 35 11.21 -2.87 -14.83
CA GLU A 35 12.65 -2.57 -14.85
C GLU A 35 13.11 -2.12 -16.24
N GLU A 36 12.71 -2.81 -17.30
CA GLU A 36 13.04 -2.46 -18.68
C GLU A 36 12.47 -1.08 -19.07
N ARG A 37 11.24 -0.79 -18.66
CA ARG A 37 10.59 0.50 -18.90
C ARG A 37 11.15 1.64 -18.05
N GLY A 38 11.75 1.33 -16.89
CA GLY A 38 12.21 2.29 -15.89
C GLY A 38 11.08 2.99 -15.10
N TRP A 39 9.86 2.45 -15.10
CA TRP A 39 8.71 2.98 -14.35
C TRP A 39 7.63 1.92 -14.11
N VAL A 40 6.74 2.19 -13.13
CA VAL A 40 5.73 1.26 -12.62
C VAL A 40 4.33 1.70 -13.05
N TYR A 41 3.49 0.76 -13.49
CA TYR A 41 2.05 0.97 -13.65
C TYR A 41 1.34 0.90 -12.28
N PHE A 42 0.24 1.63 -12.13
CA PHE A 42 -0.58 1.57 -10.90
C PHE A 42 -1.17 0.18 -10.63
N THR A 43 -1.39 -0.62 -11.67
CA THR A 43 -1.85 -2.02 -11.57
C THR A 43 -0.79 -2.95 -10.99
N GLU A 44 0.48 -2.71 -11.32
CA GLU A 44 1.63 -3.44 -10.77
C GLU A 44 1.85 -3.05 -9.30
N ALA A 45 1.80 -1.74 -8.99
CA ALA A 45 1.96 -1.24 -7.64
C ALA A 45 0.94 -1.83 -6.64
N ARG A 46 -0.27 -2.13 -7.08
CA ARG A 46 -1.30 -2.80 -6.24
C ARG A 46 -0.93 -4.22 -5.83
N GLN A 47 -0.02 -4.86 -6.56
CA GLN A 47 0.42 -6.23 -6.34
C GLN A 47 1.74 -6.33 -5.55
N PHE A 48 2.34 -5.20 -5.19
CA PHE A 48 3.57 -5.20 -4.42
C PHE A 48 3.42 -5.98 -3.10
N PRO A 49 4.42 -6.76 -2.69
CA PRO A 49 4.36 -7.45 -1.42
C PRO A 49 4.26 -6.47 -0.24
N VAL A 50 3.33 -6.73 0.67
CA VAL A 50 3.10 -5.91 1.87
C VAL A 50 4.36 -5.76 2.71
N THR A 51 5.17 -6.82 2.81
CA THR A 51 6.43 -6.85 3.57
C THR A 51 7.46 -5.88 3.00
N ASP A 52 7.60 -5.85 1.68
CA ASP A 52 8.55 -4.99 0.99
C ASP A 52 8.15 -3.52 1.12
N MET A 53 6.87 -3.22 0.89
CA MET A 53 6.34 -1.86 1.06
C MET A 53 6.48 -1.34 2.49
N LYS A 54 6.26 -2.20 3.49
CA LYS A 54 6.51 -1.84 4.90
C LYS A 54 7.98 -1.62 5.19
N THR A 55 8.87 -2.44 4.63
CA THR A 55 10.32 -2.29 4.83
C THR A 55 10.80 -0.95 4.28
N ILE A 56 10.42 -0.62 3.04
CA ILE A 56 10.76 0.66 2.43
C ILE A 56 10.22 1.83 3.25
N ASP A 57 8.96 1.80 3.64
CA ASP A 57 8.33 2.87 4.42
C ASP A 57 8.96 3.04 5.80
N ASN A 58 9.29 1.93 6.47
CA ASN A 58 9.97 1.94 7.76
C ASN A 58 11.36 2.60 7.66
N LEU A 59 12.10 2.37 6.59
CA LEU A 59 13.39 3.03 6.38
C LEU A 59 13.20 4.54 6.22
N TRP A 60 12.27 4.98 5.37
CA TRP A 60 11.98 6.40 5.21
C TRP A 60 11.53 7.07 6.51
N THR A 61 10.58 6.46 7.23
CA THR A 61 10.05 7.02 8.47
C THR A 61 11.08 7.05 9.58
N PHE A 62 11.91 6.01 9.71
CA PHE A 62 12.93 5.92 10.75
C PHE A 62 14.01 7.00 10.59
N TYR A 63 14.64 7.11 9.41
CA TYR A 63 15.73 8.05 9.20
C TYR A 63 15.29 9.51 9.04
N SER A 64 14.02 9.76 8.76
CA SER A 64 13.46 11.10 8.68
C SER A 64 12.71 11.56 9.94
N ASP A 65 12.75 10.82 11.04
CA ASP A 65 11.98 11.09 12.25
C ASP A 65 10.46 11.24 11.96
N ASN A 66 9.92 10.30 11.21
CA ASN A 66 8.52 10.27 10.78
C ASN A 66 8.08 11.50 9.95
N ARG A 67 9.01 12.12 9.23
CA ARG A 67 8.68 13.23 8.32
C ARG A 67 8.33 12.73 6.92
N PHE A 68 8.98 11.66 6.45
CA PHE A 68 8.86 11.12 5.10
C PHE A 68 8.38 9.68 5.09
N GLY A 69 7.89 9.22 3.95
CA GLY A 69 7.36 7.87 3.75
C GLY A 69 5.93 7.87 3.23
N PHE A 70 5.51 6.77 2.58
CA PHE A 70 4.15 6.63 2.05
C PHE A 70 3.08 6.63 3.14
N SER A 71 3.39 6.03 4.30
CA SER A 71 2.45 6.06 5.44
C SER A 71 2.21 7.47 5.96
N VAL A 72 3.23 8.34 5.90
CA VAL A 72 3.12 9.76 6.26
C VAL A 72 2.31 10.51 5.21
N GLN A 73 2.64 10.32 3.92
CA GLN A 73 1.90 10.92 2.81
C GLN A 73 0.43 10.52 2.84
N ARG A 74 0.14 9.23 3.08
CA ARG A 74 -1.23 8.73 3.22
C ARG A 74 -2.01 9.43 4.33
N LYS A 75 -1.41 9.59 5.52
CA LYS A 75 -2.05 10.30 6.64
C LYS A 75 -2.42 11.73 6.26
N ILE A 76 -1.53 12.43 5.56
CA ILE A 76 -1.76 13.79 5.08
C ILE A 76 -2.89 13.79 4.05
N TRP A 77 -2.82 12.93 3.03
CA TRP A 77 -3.81 12.84 1.97
C TRP A 77 -5.23 12.54 2.49
N VAL A 78 -5.35 11.56 3.39
CA VAL A 78 -6.64 11.25 4.05
C VAL A 78 -7.12 12.43 4.90
N GLY A 79 -6.21 13.11 5.62
CA GLY A 79 -6.52 14.33 6.38
C GLY A 79 -7.03 15.48 5.50
N GLN A 80 -6.56 15.56 4.26
CA GLN A 80 -7.05 16.50 3.25
C GLN A 80 -8.30 15.99 2.49
N ARG A 81 -9.01 15.01 3.05
CA ARG A 81 -10.21 14.39 2.43
C ARG A 81 -9.94 13.86 1.03
N ARG A 82 -8.73 13.35 0.79
CA ARG A 82 -8.25 12.82 -0.50
C ARG A 82 -8.28 13.85 -1.65
N GLN A 83 -8.21 15.13 -1.32
CA GLN A 83 -8.16 16.21 -2.30
C GLN A 83 -6.71 16.45 -2.74
N TRP A 84 -6.38 16.07 -3.98
CA TRP A 84 -5.02 16.12 -4.51
C TRP A 84 -4.39 17.51 -4.46
N ALA A 85 -5.09 18.55 -4.87
CA ALA A 85 -4.56 19.91 -4.86
C ALA A 85 -4.13 20.35 -3.45
N LYS A 86 -4.95 20.07 -2.42
CA LYS A 86 -4.61 20.38 -1.03
C LYS A 86 -3.46 19.53 -0.51
N PHE A 87 -3.43 18.26 -0.91
CA PHE A 87 -2.35 17.35 -0.55
C PHE A 87 -1.02 17.83 -1.12
N PHE A 88 -0.95 18.09 -2.43
CA PHE A 88 0.28 18.55 -3.08
C PHE A 88 0.78 19.88 -2.54
N LYS A 89 -0.13 20.79 -2.21
CA LYS A 89 0.23 22.04 -1.55
C LYS A 89 0.83 21.80 -0.16
N GLN A 90 0.24 20.91 0.63
CA GLN A 90 0.70 20.62 1.99
C GLN A 90 2.06 19.91 2.04
N ILE A 91 2.38 19.06 1.08
CA ILE A 91 3.67 18.39 0.98
C ILE A 91 4.71 19.18 0.17
N ASP A 92 4.35 20.42 -0.20
CA ASP A 92 5.21 21.35 -0.93
C ASP A 92 5.68 20.81 -2.30
N TRP A 93 4.76 20.18 -3.05
CA TRP A 93 5.00 19.79 -4.44
C TRP A 93 4.53 20.83 -5.45
N LEU A 94 3.80 21.86 -4.98
CA LEU A 94 3.38 23.01 -5.77
C LEU A 94 4.24 24.22 -5.41
N ASN A 95 4.57 25.02 -6.41
CA ASN A 95 5.29 26.28 -6.22
C ASN A 95 4.31 27.43 -6.22
N ASP A 96 4.04 28.01 -5.04
CA ASP A 96 3.11 29.14 -4.86
C ASP A 96 3.53 30.37 -5.69
N GLU A 97 4.83 30.60 -5.87
CA GLU A 97 5.35 31.73 -6.66
C GLU A 97 5.06 31.57 -8.16
N LYS A 98 4.76 30.36 -8.61
CA LYS A 98 4.45 30.03 -10.01
C LYS A 98 2.99 29.62 -10.20
N ASN A 99 2.05 30.25 -9.49
CA ASN A 99 0.60 29.99 -9.58
C ASN A 99 0.25 28.52 -9.34
N ASP A 100 0.76 27.90 -8.27
CA ASP A 100 0.54 26.51 -7.91
C ASP A 100 0.97 25.51 -9.01
N ALA A 101 1.97 25.85 -9.83
CA ALA A 101 2.59 24.91 -10.75
C ALA A 101 3.37 23.84 -10.01
N TYR A 102 3.42 22.62 -10.55
CA TYR A 102 4.27 21.56 -9.97
C TYR A 102 5.74 21.95 -10.00
N ARG A 103 6.44 21.67 -8.91
CA ARG A 103 7.89 21.78 -8.85
C ARG A 103 8.53 20.87 -9.89
N LYS A 104 9.55 21.40 -10.58
CA LYS A 104 10.32 20.60 -11.55
C LYS A 104 11.29 19.70 -10.82
N TRP A 105 11.26 18.43 -11.17
CA TRP A 105 12.20 17.45 -10.67
C TRP A 105 13.46 17.44 -11.58
N PRO A 106 14.68 17.28 -11.01
CA PRO A 106 14.98 17.27 -9.55
C PRO A 106 15.22 18.67 -8.96
N GLU A 107 15.42 19.69 -9.77
CA GLU A 107 16.05 20.96 -9.42
C GLU A 107 15.22 21.82 -8.44
N GLU A 108 13.89 21.73 -8.48
CA GLU A 108 13.02 22.53 -7.62
C GLU A 108 12.57 21.78 -6.36
N PHE A 109 12.95 20.50 -6.21
CA PHE A 109 12.64 19.74 -5.02
C PHE A 109 13.61 20.02 -3.87
N ILE A 110 13.11 19.89 -2.64
CA ILE A 110 13.87 20.20 -1.44
C ILE A 110 14.43 18.91 -0.85
N TRP A 111 15.65 18.59 -1.22
CA TRP A 111 16.39 17.40 -0.77
C TRP A 111 17.04 17.59 0.58
N LYS A 112 16.21 17.90 1.61
CA LYS A 112 16.67 18.15 2.97
C LYS A 112 15.66 17.57 3.97
N LYS A 113 16.14 17.20 5.16
CA LYS A 113 15.30 16.69 6.23
C LYS A 113 14.24 17.71 6.68
N GLU A 114 14.54 19.00 6.57
CA GLU A 114 13.66 20.12 6.94
C GLU A 114 12.55 20.37 5.93
N ALA A 115 12.56 19.73 4.75
CA ALA A 115 11.48 19.83 3.77
C ALA A 115 10.11 19.54 4.41
N ALA A 116 9.04 19.96 3.76
CA ALA A 116 7.68 19.79 4.26
C ALA A 116 7.41 18.30 4.61
N LYS A 117 6.64 18.08 5.67
CA LYS A 117 6.26 16.72 6.05
C LYS A 117 5.51 16.03 4.91
N GLY A 118 5.97 14.84 4.52
CA GLY A 118 5.45 14.10 3.38
C GLY A 118 6.06 14.50 2.04
N HIS A 119 7.04 15.40 2.00
CA HIS A 119 7.70 15.83 0.76
C HIS A 119 8.30 14.66 -0.02
N MET A 120 8.89 13.69 0.66
CA MET A 120 9.49 12.48 0.10
C MET A 120 8.80 11.21 0.59
N PRO A 121 8.91 10.09 -0.13
CA PRO A 121 9.52 9.93 -1.45
C PRO A 121 8.64 10.49 -2.56
N LEU A 122 9.29 10.86 -3.66
CA LEU A 122 8.59 11.32 -4.85
C LEU A 122 8.00 10.15 -5.62
N THR A 123 6.80 10.38 -6.11
CA THR A 123 6.18 9.55 -7.13
C THR A 123 5.91 10.42 -8.36
N SER A 124 6.08 9.87 -9.55
CA SER A 124 5.85 10.62 -10.80
C SER A 124 4.40 11.07 -10.92
N ALA A 125 4.02 12.09 -10.14
CA ALA A 125 2.70 12.72 -10.23
C ALA A 125 2.45 13.40 -11.58
N LEU A 126 3.50 13.67 -12.33
CA LEU A 126 3.43 14.24 -13.68
C LEU A 126 2.73 13.35 -14.72
N ARG A 127 2.61 12.04 -14.44
CA ARG A 127 1.88 11.08 -15.30
C ARG A 127 0.49 10.75 -14.76
N GLY A 128 -0.03 11.56 -13.83
CA GLY A 128 -1.31 11.35 -13.18
C GLY A 128 -1.19 10.79 -11.77
N THR A 129 -2.27 10.92 -11.00
CA THR A 129 -2.30 10.53 -9.58
C THR A 129 -2.54 9.04 -9.34
N GLN A 130 -2.82 8.25 -10.38
CA GLN A 130 -3.21 6.84 -10.26
C GLN A 130 -2.16 5.97 -9.58
N LEU A 131 -0.87 6.15 -9.94
CA LEU A 131 0.21 5.41 -9.29
C LEU A 131 0.36 5.80 -7.82
N LEU A 132 0.36 7.11 -7.53
CA LEU A 132 0.46 7.60 -6.16
C LEU A 132 -0.74 7.11 -5.32
N GLU A 133 -1.95 7.14 -5.87
CA GLU A 133 -3.14 6.61 -5.21
C GLU A 133 -3.00 5.12 -4.88
N ALA A 134 -2.55 4.31 -5.85
CA ALA A 134 -2.33 2.89 -5.66
C ALA A 134 -1.31 2.60 -4.55
N LEU A 135 -0.24 3.39 -4.47
CA LEU A 135 0.76 3.29 -3.40
C LEU A 135 0.20 3.74 -2.05
N LEU A 136 -0.50 4.88 -1.98
CA LEU A 136 -1.07 5.38 -0.73
C LEU A 136 -2.21 4.51 -0.20
N GLU A 137 -2.97 3.84 -1.06
CA GLU A 137 -4.03 2.90 -0.69
C GLU A 137 -3.54 1.46 -0.52
N HIS A 138 -2.24 1.22 -0.69
CA HIS A 138 -1.68 -0.11 -0.56
C HIS A 138 -1.98 -0.72 0.82
N PRO A 139 -2.30 -2.03 0.91
CA PRO A 139 -2.64 -2.70 2.18
C PRO A 139 -1.56 -2.57 3.27
N ALA A 140 -0.30 -2.38 2.88
CA ALA A 140 0.81 -2.14 3.81
C ALA A 140 0.57 -0.94 4.74
N PHE A 141 -0.17 0.07 4.29
CA PHE A 141 -0.42 1.34 4.99
C PHE A 141 -1.86 1.47 5.49
N ALA A 142 -2.68 0.43 5.28
CA ALA A 142 -4.03 0.41 5.84
C ALA A 142 -3.96 0.58 7.37
N PRO A 143 -4.88 1.35 7.99
CA PRO A 143 -4.97 1.38 9.43
C PRO A 143 -5.23 -0.04 9.93
N PRO A 144 -4.71 -0.41 11.11
CA PRO A 144 -5.01 -1.71 11.70
C PRO A 144 -6.54 -1.89 11.70
N ALA A 145 -6.99 -3.07 11.25
CA ALA A 145 -8.40 -3.41 11.28
C ALA A 145 -8.94 -3.13 12.69
N LYS A 146 -10.03 -2.38 12.80
CA LYS A 146 -10.67 -2.20 14.10
C LYS A 146 -10.95 -3.59 14.65
N PRO A 147 -10.62 -3.87 15.92
CA PRO A 147 -10.99 -5.15 16.52
C PRO A 147 -12.49 -5.33 16.31
N LYS A 148 -12.86 -6.47 15.72
CA LYS A 148 -14.28 -6.79 15.53
C LYS A 148 -14.98 -6.68 16.88
N SER A 149 -16.11 -6.02 16.92
CA SER A 149 -16.91 -5.95 18.13
C SER A 149 -17.27 -7.37 18.60
N ALA A 150 -17.48 -7.54 19.90
CA ALA A 150 -17.90 -8.83 20.45
C ALA A 150 -19.13 -9.41 19.72
N ALA A 151 -20.05 -8.54 19.29
CA ALA A 151 -21.23 -8.93 18.51
C ALA A 151 -20.87 -9.48 17.12
N GLU A 152 -19.93 -8.86 16.40
CA GLU A 152 -19.46 -9.33 15.08
C GLU A 152 -18.68 -10.65 15.20
N GLN A 153 -17.90 -10.83 16.27
CA GLN A 153 -17.20 -12.09 16.54
C GLN A 153 -18.14 -13.24 16.80
N VAL A 154 -19.19 -13.00 17.57
CA VAL A 154 -20.28 -13.98 17.84
C VAL A 154 -21.04 -14.32 16.56
N GLN A 155 -21.30 -13.33 15.71
CA GLN A 155 -22.01 -13.54 14.45
C GLN A 155 -21.19 -14.35 13.45
N ASP A 156 -19.88 -14.12 13.36
CA ASP A 156 -18.96 -14.93 12.55
C ASP A 156 -18.88 -16.38 13.05
N GLN A 157 -18.86 -16.58 14.37
CA GLN A 157 -18.86 -17.92 14.98
C GLN A 157 -20.17 -18.66 14.71
N LEU A 158 -21.31 -18.00 14.84
CA LEU A 158 -22.64 -18.59 14.54
C LEU A 158 -22.74 -18.93 13.05
N GLY A 159 -22.28 -18.07 12.15
CA GLY A 159 -22.25 -18.35 10.70
C GLY A 159 -21.36 -19.54 10.34
N GLY A 160 -20.23 -19.73 11.04
CA GLY A 160 -19.35 -20.87 10.91
C GLY A 160 -20.02 -22.19 11.34
N VAL A 161 -20.70 -22.19 12.48
CA VAL A 161 -21.45 -23.35 13.01
C VAL A 161 -22.61 -23.72 12.09
N GLN A 162 -23.32 -22.72 11.57
CA GLN A 162 -24.45 -22.95 10.66
C GLN A 162 -24.00 -23.58 9.34
N LYS A 163 -22.90 -23.13 8.73
CA LYS A 163 -22.31 -23.74 7.54
C LYS A 163 -21.85 -25.18 7.78
N GLN A 164 -21.25 -25.48 8.94
CA GLN A 164 -20.83 -26.83 9.30
C GLN A 164 -22.05 -27.75 9.49
N ALA A 165 -23.13 -27.27 10.11
CA ALA A 165 -24.37 -28.01 10.28
C ALA A 165 -25.03 -28.31 8.93
N GLU A 166 -25.10 -27.37 8.02
CA GLU A 166 -25.61 -27.55 6.66
C GLU A 166 -24.78 -28.56 5.84
N GLN A 167 -23.46 -28.51 5.96
CA GLN A 167 -22.57 -29.50 5.33
C GLN A 167 -22.77 -30.89 5.91
N ALA A 168 -22.90 -31.02 7.23
CA ALA A 168 -23.15 -32.30 7.90
C ALA A 168 -24.49 -32.91 7.48
N LEU A 169 -25.53 -32.10 7.42
CA LEU A 169 -26.86 -32.50 6.92
C LEU A 169 -26.83 -32.92 5.46
N GLY A 170 -26.11 -32.18 4.61
CA GLY A 170 -25.94 -32.51 3.19
C GLY A 170 -25.22 -33.85 2.98
N ASN A 171 -24.19 -34.11 3.79
CA ASN A 171 -23.48 -35.39 3.76
C ASN A 171 -24.33 -36.56 4.27
N ALA A 172 -25.06 -36.37 5.35
CA ALA A 172 -25.99 -37.37 5.88
C ALA A 172 -27.10 -37.72 4.88
N MET A 173 -27.68 -36.73 4.19
CA MET A 173 -28.67 -36.97 3.12
C MET A 173 -28.08 -37.71 1.92
N LYS A 174 -26.84 -37.46 1.55
CA LYS A 174 -26.16 -38.21 0.48
C LYS A 174 -25.96 -39.68 0.88
N CYS A 175 -25.56 -39.97 2.12
CA CYS A 175 -25.45 -41.31 2.64
C CYS A 175 -26.78 -42.07 2.62
N LEU A 176 -27.87 -41.43 3.04
CA LEU A 176 -29.22 -42.03 3.04
C LEU A 176 -29.73 -42.33 1.63
N LYS A 177 -29.45 -41.48 0.65
CA LYS A 177 -29.82 -41.71 -0.76
C LYS A 177 -28.98 -42.85 -1.42
N GLY A 178 -27.81 -43.20 -0.87
CA GLY A 178 -26.99 -44.30 -1.34
C GLY A 178 -27.36 -45.66 -0.78
N LEU A 179 -28.25 -45.75 0.21
CA LEU A 179 -28.70 -47.01 0.76
C LEU A 179 -29.70 -47.68 -0.20
N LYS A 180 -29.22 -48.77 -0.87
CA LYS A 180 -30.07 -49.65 -1.68
C LYS A 180 -31.18 -50.23 -0.79
N LYS A 181 -32.43 -50.20 -1.27
CA LYS A 181 -33.56 -50.92 -0.60
C LYS A 181 -33.17 -52.37 -0.38
N PRO A 182 -33.37 -52.91 0.84
CA PRO A 182 -33.08 -54.31 1.11
C PRO A 182 -33.90 -55.23 0.21
N SER A 183 -33.32 -56.35 -0.22
CA SER A 183 -33.92 -57.30 -1.19
C SER A 183 -35.25 -57.98 -0.71
N TRP A 184 -35.59 -57.85 0.55
CA TRP A 184 -36.85 -58.42 1.14
C TRP A 184 -38.05 -57.52 0.99
N MET A 185 -37.89 -56.35 0.37
CA MET A 185 -38.99 -55.37 0.16
C MET A 185 -39.55 -55.43 -1.27
N LYS A 186 -39.42 -56.58 -1.95
CA LYS A 186 -40.10 -56.87 -3.19
C LYS A 186 -41.41 -57.64 -2.95
#